data_e88331b9686e109fdbcf20224c22682a
#
_entry.id   e88331b9686e109fdbcf20224c22682a
#
_cell.length_a   1.000
_cell.length_b   1.000
_cell.length_c   1.000
_cell.angle_alpha   90.00
_cell.angle_beta   90.00
_cell.angle_gamma   90.00
#
_symmetry.space_group_name_H-M   'P 1'
#
loop_
_entity.id
_entity.type
_entity.pdbx_description
1 polymer ?
#
loop_
_entity_poly.entity_id
_entity_poly.type
_entity_poly.pdbx_seq_one_letter_code
_entity_poly.pdbx_strand_id
1 'polypeptide(L)'
;MKKAVQVVIINFLIIFLLCGCGKMQALVDIKVNLNFKIYTSIKLSDLVNISDGFISDDKEIFLSKIGENSVEINYQDYKKHKGKVNVSINVYDDTPPFLSMSNNIYKLVDTDFNLCDSAFYGDNYDRNVACIINGDYDKDTAGAYKLNMVVRDESGNETNKDFTLHVIKEFASSSNDNSKPTGINFSEAVEKYKNDNTMLGIDVSSFQREIDWEKVKNAGVEFAIIRLGFGYTVNMELVLDKYFQANLEGAKNQGLKVGVYFYTYANTLEEIEEQAKFISDNLHGEELELGVTFDWENWNNFQDYQVSFYDLNNMYDNFNSILKNKGYDTMLYGSKFYLNNVWSTSNRKIWLAHYTSMTNYDKDYKIWQFSDKGLVDGINGFVDLDILYK
;
A
#
# COMPACT_ATOMS: atom_id res chain seq x y z
N MET A 1 3.65 17.75 -40.48
CA MET A 1 5.08 17.54 -40.81
C MET A 1 5.85 17.40 -39.53
N LYS A 2 6.05 16.15 -39.10
CA LYS A 2 6.79 15.82 -37.84
C LYS A 2 8.27 16.01 -38.11
N LYS A 3 8.93 16.92 -37.39
CA LYS A 3 10.39 17.04 -37.37
C LYS A 3 10.93 16.05 -36.34
N ALA A 4 11.57 14.98 -36.80
CA ALA A 4 12.37 14.10 -35.95
C ALA A 4 13.62 14.89 -35.49
N VAL A 5 13.78 15.03 -34.19
CA VAL A 5 15.02 15.52 -33.57
C VAL A 5 15.95 14.34 -33.46
N GLN A 6 16.97 14.31 -34.29
CA GLN A 6 18.07 13.35 -34.20
C GLN A 6 19.04 13.85 -33.12
N VAL A 7 19.01 13.21 -31.95
CA VAL A 7 20.02 13.44 -30.89
C VAL A 7 21.27 12.67 -31.28
N VAL A 8 22.30 13.40 -31.66
CA VAL A 8 23.65 12.83 -31.87
C VAL A 8 24.35 12.76 -30.51
N ILE A 9 24.46 11.55 -29.96
CA ILE A 9 25.24 11.31 -28.75
C ILE A 9 26.69 11.17 -29.14
N ILE A 10 27.52 12.15 -28.76
CA ILE A 10 28.98 12.10 -28.89
C ILE A 10 29.52 11.30 -27.70
N ASN A 11 30.03 10.10 -27.97
CA ASN A 11 30.74 9.30 -26.99
C ASN A 11 32.10 9.94 -26.68
N PHE A 12 32.24 10.52 -25.47
CA PHE A 12 33.54 10.91 -24.93
C PHE A 12 34.16 9.69 -24.21
N LEU A 13 35.17 9.10 -24.82
CA LEU A 13 36.03 8.10 -24.21
C LEU A 13 36.97 8.84 -23.20
N ILE A 14 36.69 8.81 -21.92
CA ILE A 14 37.58 9.37 -20.90
C ILE A 14 38.50 8.24 -20.41
N ILE A 15 39.71 8.21 -20.90
CA ILE A 15 40.78 7.31 -20.41
C ILE A 15 41.51 8.06 -19.30
N PHE A 16 41.28 7.68 -18.03
CA PHE A 16 42.11 8.11 -16.91
C PHE A 16 43.32 7.17 -16.73
N LEU A 17 44.49 7.67 -17.06
CA LEU A 17 45.78 7.03 -16.73
C LEU A 17 46.20 7.46 -15.31
N LEU A 18 46.09 6.56 -14.34
CA LEU A 18 46.74 6.73 -13.04
C LEU A 18 47.98 5.83 -13.02
N CYS A 19 49.16 6.44 -12.89
CA CYS A 19 50.44 5.78 -12.74
C CYS A 19 50.61 5.12 -11.37
N GLY A 20 50.50 3.81 -11.28
CA GLY A 20 50.98 2.96 -10.20
C GLY A 20 51.76 1.78 -10.76
N CYS A 21 52.83 1.36 -10.10
CA CYS A 21 53.85 0.39 -10.57
C CYS A 21 53.26 -0.99 -10.96
N GLY A 22 52.92 -1.15 -12.24
CA GLY A 22 52.28 -2.29 -12.87
C GLY A 22 51.14 -1.79 -13.77
N LYS A 23 51.23 -2.02 -15.08
CA LYS A 23 50.16 -1.60 -15.99
C LYS A 23 48.92 -2.49 -15.77
N MET A 24 47.78 -1.87 -15.44
CA MET A 24 46.48 -2.51 -15.49
C MET A 24 46.26 -3.17 -16.83
N GLN A 25 45.79 -4.41 -16.83
CA GLN A 25 45.51 -5.16 -18.07
C GLN A 25 44.00 -5.20 -18.39
N ALA A 26 43.17 -5.07 -17.36
CA ALA A 26 41.72 -5.06 -17.57
C ALA A 26 41.28 -3.83 -18.39
N LEU A 27 40.50 -4.07 -19.42
CA LEU A 27 39.83 -3.06 -20.23
C LEU A 27 38.35 -3.06 -19.88
N VAL A 28 37.80 -1.87 -19.64
CA VAL A 28 36.38 -1.68 -19.32
C VAL A 28 35.72 -1.04 -20.53
N ASP A 29 34.67 -1.70 -21.04
CA ASP A 29 33.82 -1.21 -22.11
C ASP A 29 32.41 -0.93 -21.50
N ILE A 30 32.02 0.34 -21.50
CA ILE A 30 30.69 0.75 -20.98
C ILE A 30 29.66 0.42 -22.05
N LYS A 31 28.62 -0.33 -21.66
CA LYS A 31 27.53 -0.69 -22.56
C LYS A 31 26.75 0.56 -22.98
N VAL A 32 26.10 0.49 -24.12
CA VAL A 32 25.23 1.55 -24.65
C VAL A 32 23.79 1.36 -24.20
N ASN A 33 22.97 2.43 -24.32
CA ASN A 33 21.55 2.41 -23.99
C ASN A 33 21.24 2.06 -22.53
N LEU A 34 21.97 2.67 -21.61
CA LEU A 34 21.81 2.48 -20.16
C LEU A 34 20.59 3.25 -19.63
N ASN A 35 19.41 2.91 -20.17
CA ASN A 35 18.14 3.45 -19.73
C ASN A 35 17.35 2.35 -19.00
N PHE A 36 16.95 2.63 -17.77
CA PHE A 36 16.29 1.67 -16.91
C PHE A 36 15.01 2.27 -16.33
N LYS A 37 14.02 1.42 -16.13
CA LYS A 37 12.80 1.83 -15.47
C LYS A 37 13.02 2.00 -13.97
N ILE A 38 12.34 2.98 -13.37
CA ILE A 38 12.31 3.19 -11.92
C ILE A 38 11.87 1.90 -11.18
N TYR A 39 12.37 1.68 -9.99
CA TYR A 39 12.10 0.51 -9.13
C TYR A 39 12.49 -0.84 -9.73
N THR A 40 13.47 -0.86 -10.63
CA THR A 40 14.12 -2.10 -11.09
C THR A 40 15.43 -2.33 -10.37
N SER A 41 15.81 -3.59 -10.20
CA SER A 41 17.14 -4.01 -9.76
C SER A 41 17.96 -4.40 -10.98
N ILE A 42 19.19 -3.94 -11.03
CA ILE A 42 20.16 -4.27 -12.07
C ILE A 42 21.49 -4.73 -11.46
N LYS A 43 22.24 -5.58 -12.13
CA LYS A 43 23.58 -5.94 -11.72
C LYS A 43 24.61 -4.98 -12.30
N LEU A 44 25.74 -4.80 -11.60
CA LEU A 44 26.82 -3.96 -12.13
C LEU A 44 27.36 -4.51 -13.46
N SER A 45 27.34 -5.82 -13.66
CA SER A 45 27.70 -6.48 -14.93
C SER A 45 26.73 -6.18 -16.08
N ASP A 46 25.53 -5.64 -15.79
CA ASP A 46 24.63 -5.18 -16.85
C ASP A 46 25.11 -3.87 -17.49
N LEU A 47 25.99 -3.13 -16.82
CA LEU A 47 26.45 -1.80 -17.21
C LEU A 47 27.76 -1.81 -18.00
N VAL A 48 28.63 -2.79 -17.78
CA VAL A 48 29.98 -2.84 -18.38
C VAL A 48 30.34 -4.25 -18.85
N ASN A 49 31.24 -4.30 -19.83
CA ASN A 49 32.01 -5.51 -20.16
C ASN A 49 33.43 -5.29 -19.68
N ILE A 50 34.06 -6.31 -19.09
CA ILE A 50 35.44 -6.25 -18.62
C ILE A 50 36.25 -7.36 -19.32
N SER A 51 37.28 -6.98 -20.07
CA SER A 51 38.25 -7.89 -20.66
C SER A 51 39.48 -7.96 -19.76
N ASP A 52 40.09 -9.13 -19.66
CA ASP A 52 41.28 -9.42 -18.83
C ASP A 52 41.13 -9.08 -17.34
N GLY A 53 39.87 -9.15 -16.84
CA GLY A 53 39.54 -8.85 -15.46
C GLY A 53 38.09 -9.16 -15.12
N PHE A 54 37.64 -8.69 -13.98
CA PHE A 54 36.28 -8.90 -13.47
C PHE A 54 35.84 -7.79 -12.53
N ILE A 55 34.51 -7.65 -12.30
CA ILE A 55 33.95 -6.77 -11.31
C ILE A 55 34.26 -7.32 -9.92
N SER A 56 34.80 -6.50 -9.03
CA SER A 56 35.24 -6.93 -7.70
C SER A 56 34.09 -7.39 -6.81
N ASP A 57 32.91 -6.78 -6.98
CA ASP A 57 31.66 -7.10 -6.27
C ASP A 57 30.50 -6.82 -7.24
N ASP A 58 30.02 -7.87 -7.93
CA ASP A 58 28.91 -7.77 -8.88
C ASP A 58 27.57 -7.83 -8.14
N LYS A 59 27.29 -6.79 -7.37
CA LYS A 59 26.06 -6.65 -6.62
C LYS A 59 24.90 -6.15 -7.47
N GLU A 60 23.69 -6.43 -7.02
CA GLU A 60 22.49 -5.75 -7.50
C GLU A 60 22.38 -4.37 -6.87
N ILE A 61 21.96 -3.39 -7.66
CA ILE A 61 21.57 -2.05 -7.23
C ILE A 61 20.11 -1.80 -7.55
N PHE A 62 19.38 -1.26 -6.60
CA PHE A 62 17.97 -0.89 -6.77
C PHE A 62 17.87 0.57 -7.22
N LEU A 63 17.14 0.81 -8.31
CA LEU A 63 16.99 2.13 -8.92
C LEU A 63 15.77 2.84 -8.34
N SER A 64 15.98 3.80 -7.45
CA SER A 64 14.92 4.53 -6.72
C SER A 64 14.85 6.02 -7.01
N LYS A 65 15.61 6.53 -8.00
CA LYS A 65 15.65 7.95 -8.35
C LYS A 65 15.64 8.14 -9.85
N ILE A 66 14.66 8.88 -10.36
CA ILE A 66 14.54 9.27 -11.77
C ILE A 66 15.65 10.24 -12.18
N GLY A 67 15.99 10.23 -13.46
CA GLY A 67 17.00 11.08 -14.10
C GLY A 67 18.37 10.42 -14.20
N GLU A 68 19.40 11.25 -14.40
CA GLU A 68 20.78 10.78 -14.50
C GLU A 68 21.32 10.35 -13.13
N ASN A 69 21.81 9.12 -13.06
CA ASN A 69 22.44 8.54 -11.89
C ASN A 69 23.86 8.07 -12.23
N SER A 70 24.80 8.22 -11.30
CA SER A 70 26.17 7.76 -11.46
C SER A 70 26.44 6.53 -10.60
N VAL A 71 26.87 5.45 -11.24
CA VAL A 71 27.17 4.16 -10.59
C VAL A 71 28.67 3.91 -10.61
N GLU A 72 29.30 3.84 -9.42
CA GLU A 72 30.70 3.47 -9.31
C GLU A 72 30.86 1.94 -9.34
N ILE A 73 31.67 1.46 -10.26
CA ILE A 73 32.00 0.03 -10.42
C ILE A 73 33.47 -0.20 -10.11
N ASN A 74 33.73 -1.02 -9.09
CA ASN A 74 35.08 -1.46 -8.76
C ASN A 74 35.42 -2.73 -9.51
N TYR A 75 36.55 -2.74 -10.20
CA TYR A 75 36.99 -3.90 -10.96
C TYR A 75 38.48 -4.23 -10.71
N GLN A 76 38.89 -5.43 -11.09
CA GLN A 76 40.22 -5.93 -10.86
C GLN A 76 40.67 -6.77 -12.04
N ASP A 77 41.98 -6.68 -12.42
CA ASP A 77 42.59 -7.59 -13.37
C ASP A 77 43.05 -8.90 -12.69
N TYR A 78 43.42 -9.90 -13.51
CA TYR A 78 43.89 -11.18 -12.98
C TYR A 78 45.24 -11.10 -12.25
N LYS A 79 45.96 -9.96 -12.34
CA LYS A 79 47.18 -9.65 -11.56
C LYS A 79 46.90 -8.88 -10.28
N LYS A 80 45.60 -8.71 -9.90
CA LYS A 80 45.13 -8.02 -8.70
C LYS A 80 45.31 -6.51 -8.70
N HIS A 81 45.54 -5.88 -9.85
CA HIS A 81 45.46 -4.44 -9.95
C HIS A 81 43.98 -4.01 -9.91
N LYS A 82 43.68 -3.02 -9.09
CA LYS A 82 42.28 -2.53 -8.86
C LYS A 82 42.06 -1.25 -9.65
N GLY A 83 40.87 -1.11 -10.21
CA GLY A 83 40.39 0.08 -10.89
C GLY A 83 38.98 0.42 -10.51
N LYS A 84 38.56 1.64 -10.87
CA LYS A 84 37.21 2.15 -10.71
C LYS A 84 36.76 2.78 -12.02
N VAL A 85 35.47 2.64 -12.33
CA VAL A 85 34.80 3.37 -13.41
C VAL A 85 33.47 3.89 -12.92
N ASN A 86 33.15 5.12 -13.28
CA ASN A 86 31.82 5.68 -13.05
C ASN A 86 31.00 5.57 -14.34
N VAL A 87 29.85 4.94 -14.24
CA VAL A 87 28.91 4.74 -15.34
C VAL A 87 27.68 5.62 -15.11
N SER A 88 27.38 6.47 -16.08
CA SER A 88 26.13 7.24 -16.06
C SER A 88 25.02 6.38 -16.63
N ILE A 89 23.91 6.27 -15.89
CA ILE A 89 22.69 5.62 -16.30
C ILE A 89 21.54 6.61 -16.25
N ASN A 90 20.54 6.45 -17.10
CA ASN A 90 19.31 7.21 -17.05
C ASN A 90 18.18 6.33 -16.51
N VAL A 91 17.50 6.81 -15.47
CA VAL A 91 16.33 6.15 -14.89
C VAL A 91 15.09 6.94 -15.25
N TYR A 92 14.06 6.26 -15.75
CA TYR A 92 12.84 6.88 -16.19
C TYR A 92 11.60 6.21 -15.59
N ASP A 93 10.50 6.95 -15.54
CA ASP A 93 9.17 6.44 -15.28
C ASP A 93 8.32 6.53 -16.55
N ASP A 94 7.69 5.42 -16.91
CA ASP A 94 6.74 5.29 -18.03
C ASP A 94 5.40 4.71 -17.57
N THR A 95 5.15 4.70 -16.26
CA THR A 95 3.93 4.15 -15.68
C THR A 95 2.94 5.29 -15.49
N PRO A 96 1.79 5.29 -16.19
CA PRO A 96 0.79 6.34 -15.98
C PRO A 96 0.17 6.22 -14.58
N PRO A 97 -0.27 7.36 -14.00
CA PRO A 97 -0.99 7.37 -12.75
C PRO A 97 -2.25 6.49 -12.81
N PHE A 98 -2.55 5.84 -11.72
CA PHE A 98 -3.80 5.11 -11.55
C PHE A 98 -4.96 6.09 -11.35
N LEU A 99 -6.12 5.81 -11.97
CA LEU A 99 -7.33 6.60 -11.84
C LEU A 99 -8.55 5.69 -11.71
N SER A 100 -9.30 5.86 -10.63
CA SER A 100 -10.59 5.19 -10.42
C SER A 100 -11.65 6.17 -9.97
N MET A 101 -12.77 6.21 -10.69
CA MET A 101 -13.89 7.07 -10.38
C MET A 101 -15.21 6.51 -10.95
N SER A 102 -16.33 7.03 -10.46
CA SER A 102 -17.65 6.75 -11.02
C SER A 102 -17.81 7.37 -12.42
N ASN A 103 -18.58 6.71 -13.29
CA ASN A 103 -18.97 7.29 -14.59
C ASN A 103 -20.00 8.41 -14.43
N ASN A 104 -20.67 8.51 -13.28
CA ASN A 104 -21.66 9.52 -12.96
C ASN A 104 -21.33 10.16 -11.61
N ILE A 105 -21.21 11.47 -11.58
CA ILE A 105 -20.94 12.28 -10.39
C ILE A 105 -22.12 13.23 -10.21
N TYR A 106 -22.57 13.40 -8.97
CA TYR A 106 -23.71 14.22 -8.64
C TYR A 106 -23.30 15.33 -7.68
N LYS A 107 -23.70 16.57 -7.98
CA LYS A 107 -23.55 17.73 -7.08
C LYS A 107 -24.82 18.56 -7.06
N LEU A 108 -25.06 19.24 -5.97
CA LEU A 108 -26.14 20.22 -5.89
C LEU A 108 -25.77 21.50 -6.66
N VAL A 109 -26.80 22.17 -7.21
CA VAL A 109 -26.64 23.53 -7.71
C VAL A 109 -26.08 24.44 -6.61
N ASP A 110 -25.38 25.50 -6.99
CA ASP A 110 -24.83 26.51 -6.07
C ASP A 110 -23.89 25.97 -4.98
N THR A 111 -23.38 24.74 -5.11
CA THR A 111 -22.37 24.19 -4.19
C THR A 111 -20.99 24.25 -4.83
N ASP A 112 -19.99 24.65 -4.04
CA ASP A 112 -18.60 24.48 -4.44
C ASP A 112 -18.20 23.00 -4.23
N PHE A 113 -17.66 22.42 -5.28
CA PHE A 113 -17.25 21.02 -5.31
C PHE A 113 -16.04 20.86 -6.20
N ASN A 114 -14.94 20.37 -5.61
CA ASN A 114 -13.76 20.00 -6.38
C ASN A 114 -13.99 18.64 -7.04
N LEU A 115 -14.11 18.61 -8.36
CA LEU A 115 -14.37 17.37 -9.10
C LEU A 115 -13.26 16.33 -8.93
N CYS A 116 -12.02 16.76 -8.67
CA CYS A 116 -10.90 15.85 -8.44
C CYS A 116 -11.10 15.00 -7.16
N ASP A 117 -11.79 15.53 -6.15
CA ASP A 117 -12.06 14.80 -4.90
C ASP A 117 -13.09 13.65 -5.08
N SER A 118 -13.73 13.57 -6.25
CA SER A 118 -14.65 12.46 -6.58
C SER A 118 -13.95 11.21 -7.12
N ALA A 119 -12.63 11.24 -7.25
CA ALA A 119 -11.83 10.15 -7.80
C ALA A 119 -10.75 9.72 -6.80
N PHE A 120 -10.43 8.43 -6.81
CA PHE A 120 -9.17 7.94 -6.26
C PHE A 120 -8.14 7.89 -7.38
N TYR A 121 -7.00 8.54 -7.18
CA TYR A 121 -5.86 8.49 -8.08
C TYR A 121 -4.55 8.56 -7.29
N GLY A 122 -3.47 8.16 -7.92
CA GLY A 122 -2.14 8.16 -7.35
C GLY A 122 -1.14 7.51 -8.31
N ASP A 123 0.12 7.57 -7.97
CA ASP A 123 1.19 7.12 -8.83
C ASP A 123 2.18 6.21 -8.12
N ASN A 124 2.94 5.43 -8.90
CA ASN A 124 3.97 4.56 -8.37
C ASN A 124 5.17 5.34 -7.78
N TYR A 125 5.49 6.50 -8.32
CA TYR A 125 6.65 7.31 -7.95
C TYR A 125 6.29 8.70 -7.47
N ASP A 126 5.39 9.40 -8.20
CA ASP A 126 5.06 10.78 -7.92
C ASP A 126 4.09 10.90 -6.75
N ARG A 127 4.41 11.82 -5.84
CA ARG A 127 3.61 12.12 -4.64
C ARG A 127 2.50 13.13 -4.92
N ASN A 128 2.68 13.94 -5.97
CA ASN A 128 1.75 14.99 -6.38
C ASN A 128 1.32 14.75 -7.82
N VAL A 129 0.21 14.04 -7.98
CA VAL A 129 -0.37 13.78 -9.29
C VAL A 129 -1.30 14.93 -9.66
N ALA A 130 -1.07 15.56 -10.79
CA ALA A 130 -1.94 16.63 -11.27
C ALA A 130 -3.29 16.07 -11.72
N CYS A 131 -4.39 16.68 -11.27
CA CYS A 131 -5.74 16.38 -11.74
C CYS A 131 -6.29 17.56 -12.54
N ILE A 132 -6.77 17.29 -13.75
CA ILE A 132 -7.26 18.28 -14.71
C ILE A 132 -8.65 17.86 -15.18
N ILE A 133 -9.59 18.79 -15.13
CA ILE A 133 -10.95 18.57 -15.66
C ILE A 133 -11.09 19.31 -16.98
N ASN A 134 -11.40 18.58 -18.03
CA ASN A 134 -11.66 19.10 -19.36
C ASN A 134 -13.16 19.09 -19.65
N GLY A 135 -13.62 20.14 -20.37
CA GLY A 135 -15.02 20.37 -20.69
C GLY A 135 -15.63 21.48 -19.85
N ASP A 136 -16.76 21.97 -20.30
CA ASP A 136 -17.47 23.09 -19.68
C ASP A 136 -18.71 22.61 -18.96
N TYR A 137 -18.97 23.16 -17.79
CA TYR A 137 -20.22 22.97 -17.08
C TYR A 137 -20.62 24.23 -16.32
N ASP A 138 -21.92 24.40 -16.15
CA ASP A 138 -22.48 25.48 -15.34
C ASP A 138 -22.85 24.92 -13.97
N LYS A 139 -22.17 25.39 -12.93
CA LYS A 139 -22.38 24.92 -11.56
C LYS A 139 -23.77 25.30 -10.98
N ASP A 140 -24.37 26.34 -11.55
CA ASP A 140 -25.62 26.95 -11.06
C ASP A 140 -26.84 26.50 -11.88
N THR A 141 -26.62 25.80 -13.00
CA THR A 141 -27.70 25.29 -13.85
C THR A 141 -27.79 23.77 -13.78
N ALA A 142 -28.97 23.29 -13.37
CA ALA A 142 -29.23 21.86 -13.34
C ALA A 142 -29.15 21.24 -14.74
N GLY A 143 -28.39 20.17 -14.88
CA GLY A 143 -28.14 19.52 -16.17
C GLY A 143 -27.18 18.34 -16.06
N ALA A 144 -26.93 17.71 -17.21
CA ALA A 144 -25.94 16.65 -17.34
C ALA A 144 -24.82 17.10 -18.29
N TYR A 145 -23.62 17.17 -17.79
CA TYR A 145 -22.47 17.70 -18.48
C TYR A 145 -21.45 16.59 -18.75
N LYS A 146 -21.02 16.46 -19.99
CA LYS A 146 -19.97 15.49 -20.38
C LYS A 146 -18.60 16.11 -20.14
N LEU A 147 -17.83 15.52 -19.26
CA LEU A 147 -16.51 15.98 -18.85
C LEU A 147 -15.50 14.85 -18.98
N ASN A 148 -14.23 15.22 -19.02
CA ASN A 148 -13.11 14.29 -19.00
C ASN A 148 -12.16 14.66 -17.85
N MET A 149 -11.80 13.71 -17.02
CA MET A 149 -10.77 13.84 -15.99
C MET A 149 -9.47 13.28 -16.52
N VAL A 150 -8.40 14.04 -16.42
CA VAL A 150 -7.02 13.62 -16.74
C VAL A 150 -6.19 13.73 -15.48
N VAL A 151 -5.49 12.65 -15.14
CA VAL A 151 -4.45 12.65 -14.11
C VAL A 151 -3.10 12.48 -14.77
N ARG A 152 -2.12 13.30 -14.34
CA ARG A 152 -0.79 13.36 -14.95
C ARG A 152 0.29 13.37 -13.86
N ASP A 153 1.34 12.56 -14.07
CA ASP A 153 2.56 12.56 -13.26
C ASP A 153 3.56 13.65 -13.72
N GLU A 154 4.66 13.79 -12.99
CA GLU A 154 5.74 14.74 -13.34
C GLU A 154 6.58 14.27 -14.54
N SER A 155 6.58 12.97 -14.86
CA SER A 155 7.23 12.39 -16.03
C SER A 155 6.44 12.65 -17.31
N GLY A 156 5.18 13.09 -17.20
CA GLY A 156 4.28 13.42 -18.29
C GLY A 156 3.41 12.27 -18.76
N ASN A 157 3.37 11.14 -18.02
CA ASN A 157 2.44 10.06 -18.31
C ASN A 157 1.03 10.43 -17.82
N GLU A 158 0.00 9.97 -18.54
CA GLU A 158 -1.38 10.37 -18.31
C GLU A 158 -2.33 9.19 -18.29
N THR A 159 -3.29 9.26 -17.39
CA THR A 159 -4.52 8.46 -17.44
C THR A 159 -5.72 9.40 -17.51
N ASN A 160 -6.71 9.05 -18.34
CA ASN A 160 -7.90 9.87 -18.45
C ASN A 160 -9.19 9.03 -18.43
N LYS A 161 -10.29 9.66 -18.04
CA LYS A 161 -11.60 9.05 -18.00
C LYS A 161 -12.72 10.04 -18.27
N ASP A 162 -13.62 9.67 -19.19
CA ASP A 162 -14.85 10.39 -19.44
C ASP A 162 -15.89 10.08 -18.36
N PHE A 163 -16.63 11.10 -17.93
CA PHE A 163 -17.71 10.97 -16.98
C PHE A 163 -18.82 11.97 -17.25
N THR A 164 -19.97 11.76 -16.59
CA THR A 164 -21.08 12.69 -16.62
C THR A 164 -21.22 13.35 -15.26
N LEU A 165 -21.12 14.67 -15.21
CA LEU A 165 -21.47 15.46 -14.04
C LEU A 165 -22.96 15.79 -14.10
N HIS A 166 -23.72 15.36 -13.10
CA HIS A 166 -25.11 15.72 -12.92
C HIS A 166 -25.21 16.84 -11.88
N VAL A 167 -25.49 18.06 -12.33
CA VAL A 167 -25.84 19.17 -11.45
C VAL A 167 -27.33 19.08 -11.18
N ILE A 168 -27.73 18.87 -9.91
CA ILE A 168 -29.11 18.61 -9.51
C ILE A 168 -29.58 19.61 -8.46
N LYS A 169 -30.88 19.88 -8.41
CA LYS A 169 -31.45 20.81 -7.43
C LYS A 169 -31.60 20.18 -6.05
N GLU A 170 -31.85 18.89 -6.01
CA GLU A 170 -32.00 18.10 -4.79
C GLU A 170 -31.61 16.65 -5.07
N PHE A 171 -31.12 15.94 -4.06
CA PHE A 171 -30.99 14.50 -4.15
C PHE A 171 -32.39 13.88 -4.02
N ALA A 172 -32.66 12.85 -4.81
CA ALA A 172 -33.86 12.08 -4.62
C ALA A 172 -33.95 11.63 -3.14
N SER A 173 -35.01 11.99 -2.44
CA SER A 173 -35.22 11.48 -1.10
C SER A 173 -35.23 9.95 -1.18
N SER A 174 -34.25 9.32 -0.52
CA SER A 174 -34.33 7.88 -0.30
C SER A 174 -35.66 7.63 0.39
N SER A 175 -36.54 6.83 -0.24
CA SER A 175 -37.69 6.29 0.47
C SER A 175 -37.16 5.76 1.80
N ASN A 176 -37.71 6.23 2.93
CA ASN A 176 -37.34 5.73 4.24
C ASN A 176 -37.56 4.22 4.26
N ASP A 177 -36.60 3.49 3.80
CA ASP A 177 -36.51 2.06 4.06
C ASP A 177 -36.13 1.94 5.55
N ASN A 178 -37.16 1.91 6.41
CA ASN A 178 -37.03 1.70 7.84
C ASN A 178 -36.63 0.24 8.15
N SER A 179 -36.21 -0.54 7.17
CA SER A 179 -35.60 -1.85 7.43
C SER A 179 -34.32 -1.63 8.22
N LYS A 180 -34.28 -2.09 9.45
CA LYS A 180 -33.02 -2.17 10.20
C LYS A 180 -32.02 -2.97 9.37
N PRO A 181 -30.76 -2.54 9.25
CA PRO A 181 -29.75 -3.33 8.58
C PRO A 181 -29.78 -4.77 9.11
N THR A 182 -29.99 -5.72 8.22
CA THR A 182 -30.03 -7.13 8.60
C THR A 182 -28.59 -7.59 8.86
N GLY A 183 -28.26 -7.90 10.11
CA GLY A 183 -26.97 -8.49 10.47
C GLY A 183 -26.89 -9.97 10.10
N ILE A 184 -25.68 -10.51 10.04
CA ILE A 184 -25.41 -11.94 9.87
C ILE A 184 -25.19 -12.55 11.25
N ASN A 185 -26.04 -13.49 11.66
CA ASN A 185 -25.81 -14.23 12.90
C ASN A 185 -24.53 -15.07 12.79
N PHE A 186 -23.71 -15.08 13.82
CA PHE A 186 -22.44 -15.81 13.80
C PHE A 186 -22.66 -17.31 13.56
N SER A 187 -23.75 -17.87 14.09
CA SER A 187 -24.13 -19.27 13.84
C SER A 187 -24.37 -19.59 12.35
N GLU A 188 -24.96 -18.66 11.59
CA GLU A 188 -25.13 -18.81 10.13
C GLU A 188 -23.78 -18.77 9.40
N ALA A 189 -22.85 -17.92 9.88
CA ALA A 189 -21.49 -17.87 9.35
C ALA A 189 -20.73 -19.17 9.65
N VAL A 190 -20.88 -19.72 10.85
CA VAL A 190 -20.29 -21.03 11.23
C VAL A 190 -20.84 -22.14 10.32
N GLU A 191 -22.15 -22.22 10.16
CA GLU A 191 -22.78 -23.23 9.30
C GLU A 191 -22.26 -23.15 7.84
N LYS A 192 -22.07 -21.95 7.35
CA LYS A 192 -21.69 -21.71 5.95
C LYS A 192 -20.21 -21.92 5.67
N TYR A 193 -19.33 -21.45 6.56
CA TYR A 193 -17.92 -21.29 6.24
C TYR A 193 -16.98 -22.19 7.06
N LYS A 194 -17.46 -22.78 8.18
CA LYS A 194 -16.63 -23.63 9.03
C LYS A 194 -16.34 -24.97 8.36
N ASN A 195 -15.06 -25.33 8.28
CA ASN A 195 -14.57 -26.62 7.84
C ASN A 195 -13.21 -26.92 8.46
N ASP A 196 -12.58 -28.05 8.10
CA ASP A 196 -11.29 -28.47 8.66
C ASP A 196 -10.15 -27.47 8.36
N ASN A 197 -10.25 -26.69 7.30
CA ASN A 197 -9.23 -25.75 6.84
C ASN A 197 -9.51 -24.30 7.24
N THR A 198 -10.60 -24.01 7.97
CA THR A 198 -10.98 -22.66 8.36
C THR A 198 -11.17 -22.54 9.87
N MET A 199 -10.96 -21.32 10.36
CA MET A 199 -11.40 -20.86 11.68
C MET A 199 -12.24 -19.60 11.49
N LEU A 200 -13.30 -19.44 12.29
CA LEU A 200 -14.16 -18.27 12.28
C LEU A 200 -13.78 -17.34 13.43
N GLY A 201 -13.69 -16.06 13.15
CA GLY A 201 -13.31 -15.04 14.13
C GLY A 201 -13.96 -13.71 13.91
N ILE A 202 -13.52 -12.77 14.68
CA ILE A 202 -13.99 -11.38 14.68
C ILE A 202 -12.81 -10.44 14.79
N ASP A 203 -12.98 -9.20 14.33
CA ASP A 203 -12.09 -8.13 14.76
C ASP A 203 -12.87 -7.07 15.54
N VAL A 204 -12.20 -6.49 16.53
CA VAL A 204 -12.84 -5.64 17.54
C VAL A 204 -11.97 -4.45 17.92
N SER A 205 -12.65 -3.40 18.37
CA SER A 205 -12.03 -2.19 18.89
C SER A 205 -12.87 -1.61 20.03
N SER A 206 -12.59 -0.39 20.43
CA SER A 206 -13.43 0.35 21.36
C SER A 206 -14.85 0.63 20.85
N PHE A 207 -15.14 0.40 19.58
CA PHE A 207 -16.50 0.53 19.03
C PHE A 207 -17.45 -0.50 19.59
N GLN A 208 -16.98 -1.72 19.85
CA GLN A 208 -17.77 -2.79 20.47
C GLN A 208 -17.95 -2.60 21.99
N ARG A 209 -17.20 -1.66 22.61
CA ARG A 209 -17.25 -1.37 24.06
C ARG A 209 -16.88 -2.60 24.90
N GLU A 210 -17.64 -2.85 25.98
CA GLU A 210 -17.46 -4.02 26.85
C GLU A 210 -17.98 -5.29 26.15
N ILE A 211 -17.16 -6.33 26.14
CA ILE A 211 -17.44 -7.60 25.49
C ILE A 211 -17.47 -8.71 26.54
N ASP A 212 -18.50 -9.53 26.50
CA ASP A 212 -18.62 -10.77 27.27
C ASP A 212 -17.92 -11.91 26.51
N TRP A 213 -16.62 -12.04 26.72
CA TRP A 213 -15.77 -13.00 25.99
C TRP A 213 -16.13 -14.47 26.23
N GLU A 214 -16.78 -14.81 27.38
CA GLU A 214 -17.30 -16.14 27.60
C GLU A 214 -18.45 -16.45 26.63
N LYS A 215 -19.39 -15.52 26.44
CA LYS A 215 -20.45 -15.68 25.45
C LYS A 215 -19.92 -15.70 24.04
N VAL A 216 -18.96 -14.83 23.70
CA VAL A 216 -18.28 -14.82 22.39
C VAL A 216 -17.69 -16.19 22.08
N LYS A 217 -16.96 -16.78 23.04
CA LYS A 217 -16.41 -18.14 22.89
C LYS A 217 -17.49 -19.19 22.71
N ASN A 218 -18.55 -19.11 23.50
CA ASN A 218 -19.68 -20.06 23.45
C ASN A 218 -20.49 -19.94 22.15
N ALA A 219 -20.48 -18.76 21.50
CA ALA A 219 -21.04 -18.57 20.16
C ALA A 219 -20.24 -19.26 19.06
N GLY A 220 -19.03 -19.74 19.37
CA GLY A 220 -18.17 -20.50 18.42
C GLY A 220 -17.04 -19.70 17.81
N VAL A 221 -16.76 -18.48 18.29
CA VAL A 221 -15.60 -17.70 17.86
C VAL A 221 -14.31 -18.39 18.27
N GLU A 222 -13.34 -18.48 17.35
CA GLU A 222 -12.09 -19.21 17.53
C GLU A 222 -10.86 -18.30 17.57
N PHE A 223 -10.96 -17.07 16.99
CA PHE A 223 -9.90 -16.08 17.06
C PHE A 223 -10.47 -14.66 17.10
N ALA A 224 -9.67 -13.72 17.57
CA ALA A 224 -9.97 -12.30 17.56
C ALA A 224 -8.77 -11.49 17.11
N ILE A 225 -8.99 -10.46 16.29
CA ILE A 225 -7.99 -9.44 15.97
C ILE A 225 -8.43 -8.14 16.67
N ILE A 226 -7.57 -7.62 17.53
CA ILE A 226 -7.94 -6.57 18.48
C ILE A 226 -7.19 -5.30 18.13
N ARG A 227 -7.90 -4.18 18.00
CA ARG A 227 -7.23 -2.90 17.79
C ARG A 227 -6.36 -2.55 18.99
N LEU A 228 -5.03 -2.49 18.73
CA LEU A 228 -4.09 -2.01 19.75
C LEU A 228 -4.24 -0.51 19.94
N GLY A 229 -4.34 0.23 18.86
CA GLY A 229 -4.43 1.67 18.87
C GLY A 229 -4.50 2.27 17.48
N PHE A 230 -4.30 3.57 17.44
CA PHE A 230 -4.29 4.33 16.18
C PHE A 230 -3.38 5.56 16.31
N GLY A 231 -2.90 6.06 15.15
CA GLY A 231 -2.15 7.31 15.06
C GLY A 231 -2.97 8.42 14.46
N TYR A 232 -2.79 9.66 14.91
CA TYR A 232 -3.38 10.86 14.30
C TYR A 232 -2.35 11.60 13.44
N THR A 233 -2.78 12.00 12.24
CA THR A 233 -1.92 12.77 11.31
C THR A 233 -1.61 14.17 11.80
N VAL A 234 -2.54 14.82 12.51
CA VAL A 234 -2.46 16.26 12.79
C VAL A 234 -1.46 16.61 13.90
N ASN A 235 -1.21 15.69 14.85
CA ASN A 235 -0.33 15.94 16.00
C ASN A 235 0.65 14.79 16.29
N MET A 236 0.79 13.80 15.40
CA MET A 236 1.61 12.59 15.65
C MET A 236 1.25 11.88 16.97
N GLU A 237 0.02 12.04 17.43
CA GLU A 237 -0.41 11.49 18.70
C GLU A 237 -0.79 10.02 18.51
N LEU A 238 -0.02 9.13 19.13
CA LEU A 238 -0.29 7.70 19.14
C LEU A 238 -1.21 7.38 20.32
N VAL A 239 -2.36 6.79 20.03
CA VAL A 239 -3.40 6.53 21.03
C VAL A 239 -3.60 5.04 21.18
N LEU A 240 -3.48 4.56 22.41
CA LEU A 240 -3.87 3.20 22.77
C LEU A 240 -5.39 3.09 22.77
N ASP A 241 -5.93 2.02 22.14
CA ASP A 241 -7.37 1.78 22.23
C ASP A 241 -7.76 1.50 23.69
N LYS A 242 -8.77 2.22 24.17
CA LYS A 242 -9.15 2.20 25.60
C LYS A 242 -9.61 0.83 26.10
N TYR A 243 -10.04 -0.04 25.18
CA TYR A 243 -10.46 -1.42 25.51
C TYR A 243 -9.40 -2.46 25.11
N PHE A 244 -8.24 -2.04 24.58
CA PHE A 244 -7.21 -2.96 24.09
C PHE A 244 -6.85 -4.02 25.13
N GLN A 245 -6.43 -3.59 26.32
CA GLN A 245 -5.98 -4.52 27.35
C GLN A 245 -7.10 -5.48 27.81
N ALA A 246 -8.31 -4.93 28.03
CA ALA A 246 -9.45 -5.73 28.45
C ALA A 246 -9.86 -6.77 27.39
N ASN A 247 -9.83 -6.38 26.11
CA ASN A 247 -10.14 -7.27 25.00
C ASN A 247 -9.05 -8.35 24.82
N LEU A 248 -7.78 -7.97 24.92
CA LEU A 248 -6.67 -8.92 24.80
C LEU A 248 -6.70 -9.99 25.90
N GLU A 249 -6.82 -9.56 27.15
CA GLU A 249 -6.95 -10.45 28.30
C GLU A 249 -8.21 -11.32 28.22
N GLY A 250 -9.34 -10.72 27.90
CA GLY A 250 -10.61 -11.42 27.79
C GLY A 250 -10.60 -12.51 26.72
N ALA A 251 -10.11 -12.22 25.53
CA ALA A 251 -9.99 -13.19 24.44
C ALA A 251 -9.03 -14.34 24.80
N LYS A 252 -7.85 -14.01 25.33
CA LYS A 252 -6.84 -15.00 25.74
C LYS A 252 -7.36 -15.91 26.87
N ASN A 253 -8.04 -15.36 27.86
CA ASN A 253 -8.60 -16.13 28.98
C ASN A 253 -9.65 -17.15 28.53
N GLN A 254 -10.29 -16.93 27.39
CA GLN A 254 -11.21 -17.89 26.76
C GLN A 254 -10.50 -18.83 25.77
N GLY A 255 -9.17 -18.76 25.64
CA GLY A 255 -8.40 -19.61 24.75
C GLY A 255 -8.66 -19.32 23.26
N LEU A 256 -9.00 -18.09 22.91
CA LEU A 256 -9.04 -17.65 21.52
C LEU A 256 -7.61 -17.42 21.02
N LYS A 257 -7.36 -17.68 19.74
CA LYS A 257 -6.15 -17.17 19.09
C LYS A 257 -6.28 -15.66 18.92
N VAL A 258 -5.18 -14.94 19.15
CA VAL A 258 -5.22 -13.49 19.09
C VAL A 258 -4.21 -12.91 18.11
N GLY A 259 -4.62 -11.84 17.47
CA GLY A 259 -3.78 -10.90 16.77
C GLY A 259 -4.16 -9.47 17.14
N VAL A 260 -3.36 -8.53 16.71
CA VAL A 260 -3.69 -7.12 16.91
C VAL A 260 -3.58 -6.35 15.60
N TYR A 261 -4.30 -5.22 15.49
CA TYR A 261 -4.10 -4.28 14.40
C TYR A 261 -3.87 -2.87 14.93
N PHE A 262 -3.17 -2.08 14.13
CA PHE A 262 -2.93 -0.67 14.39
C PHE A 262 -3.42 0.15 13.21
N TYR A 263 -4.41 1.01 13.44
CA TYR A 263 -4.94 1.90 12.43
C TYR A 263 -4.01 3.09 12.24
N THR A 264 -3.35 3.15 11.10
CA THR A 264 -2.29 4.13 10.85
C THR A 264 -2.71 5.21 9.88
N TYR A 265 -2.23 6.43 10.15
CA TYR A 265 -2.30 7.59 9.26
C TYR A 265 -0.90 8.05 8.82
N ALA A 266 0.12 7.23 9.04
CA ALA A 266 1.49 7.58 8.72
C ALA A 266 1.67 7.88 7.24
N ASN A 267 2.53 8.89 6.96
CA ASN A 267 2.97 9.25 5.62
C ASN A 267 4.50 9.34 5.50
N THR A 268 5.24 9.03 6.56
CA THR A 268 6.69 8.98 6.59
C THR A 268 7.21 7.70 7.25
N LEU A 269 8.45 7.34 6.95
CA LEU A 269 9.11 6.20 7.60
C LEU A 269 9.40 6.46 9.08
N GLU A 270 9.67 7.71 9.46
CA GLU A 270 9.89 8.11 10.86
C GLU A 270 8.64 7.87 11.71
N GLU A 271 7.48 8.25 11.21
CA GLU A 271 6.19 7.95 11.86
C GLU A 271 5.96 6.44 12.01
N ILE A 272 6.33 5.65 11.01
CA ILE A 272 6.25 4.18 11.08
C ILE A 272 7.17 3.61 12.16
N GLU A 273 8.39 4.14 12.29
CA GLU A 273 9.32 3.72 13.35
C GLU A 273 8.75 4.01 14.75
N GLU A 274 8.17 5.20 14.94
CA GLU A 274 7.51 5.58 16.19
C GLU A 274 6.30 4.70 16.51
N GLN A 275 5.46 4.41 15.49
CA GLN A 275 4.32 3.53 15.66
C GLN A 275 4.74 2.09 15.98
N ALA A 276 5.71 1.54 15.29
CA ALA A 276 6.20 0.19 15.55
C ALA A 276 6.82 0.08 16.96
N LYS A 277 7.50 1.13 17.42
CA LYS A 277 7.98 1.21 18.81
C LYS A 277 6.80 1.26 19.79
N PHE A 278 5.81 2.12 19.58
CA PHE A 278 4.61 2.22 20.42
C PHE A 278 3.88 0.87 20.54
N ILE A 279 3.71 0.18 19.41
CA ILE A 279 3.08 -1.15 19.37
C ILE A 279 3.88 -2.14 20.23
N SER A 280 5.19 -2.24 19.99
CA SER A 280 6.02 -3.19 20.74
C SER A 280 6.09 -2.89 22.24
N ASP A 281 6.09 -1.61 22.60
CA ASP A 281 6.10 -1.17 24.00
C ASP A 281 4.79 -1.53 24.72
N ASN A 282 3.64 -1.45 24.05
CA ASN A 282 2.33 -1.80 24.63
C ASN A 282 2.02 -3.30 24.59
N LEU A 283 2.70 -4.07 23.75
CA LEU A 283 2.57 -5.52 23.72
C LEU A 283 3.41 -6.21 24.82
N HIS A 284 4.47 -5.58 25.33
CA HIS A 284 5.30 -6.10 26.40
C HIS A 284 5.80 -7.54 26.19
N GLY A 285 5.99 -7.98 24.95
CA GLY A 285 6.40 -9.36 24.64
C GLY A 285 5.25 -10.39 24.62
N GLU A 286 3.99 -9.95 24.63
CA GLU A 286 2.82 -10.82 24.48
C GLU A 286 2.91 -11.69 23.23
N GLU A 287 2.66 -12.98 23.36
CA GLU A 287 2.57 -13.89 22.21
C GLU A 287 1.24 -13.69 21.47
N LEU A 288 1.36 -13.53 20.15
CA LEU A 288 0.25 -13.31 19.22
C LEU A 288 0.30 -14.36 18.11
N GLU A 289 -0.68 -15.27 18.07
CA GLU A 289 -0.72 -16.31 17.03
C GLU A 289 -0.99 -15.77 15.64
N LEU A 290 -1.65 -14.59 15.57
CA LEU A 290 -1.98 -13.93 14.31
C LEU A 290 -1.13 -12.69 14.03
N GLY A 291 -0.20 -12.35 14.95
CA GLY A 291 0.76 -11.26 14.77
C GLY A 291 0.13 -9.87 14.84
N VAL A 292 0.79 -8.92 14.19
CA VAL A 292 0.43 -7.48 14.18
C VAL A 292 0.06 -7.06 12.76
N THR A 293 -1.12 -6.49 12.59
CA THR A 293 -1.60 -6.04 11.29
C THR A 293 -1.39 -4.55 11.09
N PHE A 294 -0.84 -4.18 9.93
CA PHE A 294 -0.76 -2.83 9.42
C PHE A 294 -2.05 -2.50 8.71
N ASP A 295 -2.74 -1.44 9.15
CA ASP A 295 -4.05 -1.02 8.66
C ASP A 295 -4.01 0.46 8.27
N TRP A 296 -3.92 0.75 6.97
CA TRP A 296 -3.93 2.09 6.40
C TRP A 296 -5.11 2.22 5.42
N GLU A 297 -6.08 3.09 5.73
CA GLU A 297 -7.35 3.14 5.00
C GLU A 297 -7.82 4.56 4.61
N ASN A 298 -7.00 5.59 4.75
CA ASN A 298 -7.47 6.97 4.52
C ASN A 298 -7.49 7.34 3.01
N TRP A 299 -8.10 6.49 2.21
CA TRP A 299 -8.12 6.57 0.76
C TRP A 299 -8.85 7.79 0.19
N ASN A 300 -9.89 8.29 0.88
CA ASN A 300 -10.65 9.45 0.44
C ASN A 300 -9.83 10.74 0.48
N ASN A 301 -8.78 10.78 1.31
CA ASN A 301 -7.89 11.93 1.47
C ASN A 301 -6.47 11.58 1.01
N PHE A 302 -6.31 10.59 0.14
CA PHE A 302 -5.00 10.05 -0.25
C PHE A 302 -4.03 11.15 -0.72
N GLN A 303 -4.52 12.13 -1.49
CA GLN A 303 -3.70 13.24 -2.01
C GLN A 303 -3.13 14.14 -0.91
N ASP A 304 -3.81 14.26 0.23
CA ASP A 304 -3.35 15.09 1.36
C ASP A 304 -2.09 14.51 2.03
N TYR A 305 -1.88 13.19 1.89
CA TYR A 305 -0.72 12.52 2.47
C TYR A 305 0.56 12.72 1.68
N GLN A 306 0.49 13.14 0.43
CA GLN A 306 1.64 13.35 -0.45
C GLN A 306 2.60 12.15 -0.46
N VAL A 307 2.04 10.96 -0.66
CA VAL A 307 2.77 9.69 -0.77
C VAL A 307 2.50 9.04 -2.11
N SER A 308 3.50 8.36 -2.64
CA SER A 308 3.33 7.48 -3.79
C SER A 308 2.89 6.07 -3.35
N PHE A 309 2.47 5.23 -4.29
CA PHE A 309 2.19 3.82 -3.98
C PHE A 309 3.45 3.09 -3.52
N TYR A 310 4.62 3.49 -4.02
CA TYR A 310 5.88 2.95 -3.52
C TYR A 310 6.15 3.35 -2.07
N ASP A 311 5.90 4.61 -1.70
CA ASP A 311 6.07 5.07 -0.31
C ASP A 311 5.20 4.26 0.66
N LEU A 312 3.91 4.05 0.33
CA LEU A 312 3.01 3.22 1.14
C LEU A 312 3.54 1.80 1.31
N ASN A 313 3.98 1.18 0.22
CA ASN A 313 4.52 -0.17 0.26
C ASN A 313 5.81 -0.25 1.07
N ASN A 314 6.68 0.76 0.96
CA ASN A 314 7.91 0.87 1.72
C ASN A 314 7.65 1.10 3.22
N MET A 315 6.61 1.86 3.57
CA MET A 315 6.16 2.01 4.96
C MET A 315 5.75 0.67 5.57
N TYR A 316 4.96 -0.13 4.85
CA TYR A 316 4.64 -1.49 5.32
C TYR A 316 5.89 -2.37 5.47
N ASP A 317 6.81 -2.34 4.52
CA ASP A 317 8.02 -3.16 4.57
C ASP A 317 8.93 -2.75 5.74
N ASN A 318 9.00 -1.45 6.05
CA ASN A 318 9.71 -0.93 7.22
C ASN A 318 9.03 -1.38 8.52
N PHE A 319 7.70 -1.21 8.64
CA PHE A 319 6.89 -1.72 9.74
C PHE A 319 7.13 -3.21 10.00
N ASN A 320 7.04 -4.03 8.94
CA ASN A 320 7.28 -5.46 9.01
C ASN A 320 8.70 -5.79 9.48
N SER A 321 9.71 -5.08 8.97
CA SER A 321 11.12 -5.29 9.36
C SER A 321 11.34 -4.99 10.84
N ILE A 322 10.81 -3.87 11.34
CA ILE A 322 10.98 -3.47 12.74
C ILE A 322 10.29 -4.47 13.67
N LEU A 323 9.03 -4.81 13.40
CA LEU A 323 8.26 -5.70 14.27
C LEU A 323 8.78 -7.14 14.23
N LYS A 324 9.26 -7.64 13.10
CA LYS A 324 9.95 -8.93 13.01
C LYS A 324 11.20 -8.98 13.90
N ASN A 325 11.99 -7.91 13.93
CA ASN A 325 13.15 -7.81 14.80
C ASN A 325 12.77 -7.78 16.29
N LYS A 326 11.51 -7.48 16.60
CA LYS A 326 10.92 -7.56 17.95
C LYS A 326 10.23 -8.90 18.24
N GLY A 327 10.24 -9.83 17.28
CA GLY A 327 9.64 -11.17 17.42
C GLY A 327 8.18 -11.28 17.01
N TYR A 328 7.61 -10.26 16.34
CA TYR A 328 6.23 -10.29 15.89
C TYR A 328 6.14 -10.54 14.39
N ASP A 329 5.31 -11.49 13.99
CA ASP A 329 4.86 -11.62 12.61
C ASP A 329 3.92 -10.46 12.24
N THR A 330 3.88 -10.09 10.95
CA THR A 330 3.01 -9.01 10.49
C THR A 330 2.08 -9.44 9.36
N MET A 331 0.95 -8.73 9.22
CA MET A 331 0.03 -8.81 8.10
C MET A 331 -0.25 -7.41 7.53
N LEU A 332 -0.64 -7.37 6.27
CA LEU A 332 -1.17 -6.19 5.60
C LEU A 332 -2.68 -6.35 5.46
N TYR A 333 -3.44 -5.41 6.03
CA TYR A 333 -4.89 -5.32 5.80
C TYR A 333 -5.19 -4.42 4.60
N GLY A 334 -6.24 -4.76 3.90
CA GLY A 334 -6.77 -3.89 2.87
C GLY A 334 -8.01 -4.44 2.18
N SER A 335 -8.81 -3.54 1.64
CA SER A 335 -9.92 -3.95 0.79
C SER A 335 -9.40 -4.52 -0.53
N LYS A 336 -10.17 -5.43 -1.12
CA LYS A 336 -9.84 -6.06 -2.41
C LYS A 336 -9.42 -5.05 -3.47
N PHE A 337 -10.08 -3.87 -3.51
CA PHE A 337 -9.78 -2.84 -4.50
C PHE A 337 -8.33 -2.34 -4.35
N TYR A 338 -7.93 -1.95 -3.14
CA TYR A 338 -6.58 -1.41 -2.89
C TYR A 338 -5.49 -2.48 -2.91
N LEU A 339 -5.81 -3.72 -2.49
CA LEU A 339 -4.89 -4.86 -2.64
C LEU A 339 -4.59 -5.22 -4.10
N ASN A 340 -5.50 -4.90 -5.02
CA ASN A 340 -5.27 -5.13 -6.43
C ASN A 340 -4.54 -3.99 -7.14
N ASN A 341 -4.71 -2.76 -6.69
CA ASN A 341 -4.32 -1.58 -7.46
C ASN A 341 -3.20 -0.74 -6.82
N VAL A 342 -2.98 -0.87 -5.50
CA VAL A 342 -2.02 -0.05 -4.75
C VAL A 342 -0.96 -0.88 -4.05
N TRP A 343 -1.39 -1.92 -3.35
CA TRP A 343 -0.51 -2.73 -2.52
C TRP A 343 0.25 -3.80 -3.30
N SER A 344 1.54 -3.92 -3.06
CA SER A 344 2.30 -5.11 -3.43
C SER A 344 1.94 -6.23 -2.46
N THR A 345 1.44 -7.35 -2.96
CA THR A 345 0.98 -8.47 -2.13
C THR A 345 1.93 -9.67 -2.14
N SER A 346 2.93 -9.66 -3.02
CA SER A 346 3.93 -10.74 -3.09
C SER A 346 4.72 -10.87 -1.79
N ASN A 347 4.83 -12.09 -1.28
CA ASN A 347 5.55 -12.43 -0.05
C ASN A 347 5.01 -11.73 1.22
N ARG A 348 3.78 -11.25 1.22
CA ARG A 348 3.11 -10.66 2.37
C ARG A 348 1.96 -11.52 2.83
N LYS A 349 1.76 -11.62 4.15
CA LYS A 349 0.53 -12.17 4.70
C LYS A 349 -0.56 -11.12 4.56
N ILE A 350 -1.69 -11.49 3.97
CA ILE A 350 -2.78 -10.56 3.65
C ILE A 350 -4.00 -10.86 4.51
N TRP A 351 -4.58 -9.82 5.08
CA TRP A 351 -5.94 -9.79 5.62
C TRP A 351 -6.81 -9.01 4.63
N LEU A 352 -7.60 -9.75 3.89
CA LEU A 352 -8.45 -9.24 2.81
C LEU A 352 -9.79 -8.77 3.35
N ALA A 353 -10.17 -7.53 3.11
CA ALA A 353 -11.54 -7.06 3.26
C ALA A 353 -12.29 -7.13 1.92
N HIS A 354 -13.36 -7.93 1.89
CA HIS A 354 -14.27 -8.03 0.76
C HIS A 354 -15.63 -8.51 1.23
N TYR A 355 -16.55 -7.60 1.47
CA TYR A 355 -17.87 -7.85 2.04
C TYR A 355 -18.78 -8.50 1.01
N THR A 356 -18.76 -9.82 0.99
CA THR A 356 -19.51 -10.65 0.04
C THR A 356 -19.66 -12.08 0.58
N SER A 357 -20.58 -12.82 0.01
CA SER A 357 -20.79 -14.23 0.38
C SER A 357 -19.74 -15.19 -0.21
N MET A 358 -18.96 -14.75 -1.21
CA MET A 358 -17.86 -15.49 -1.82
C MET A 358 -16.93 -14.48 -2.48
N THR A 359 -15.65 -14.49 -2.05
CA THR A 359 -14.66 -13.61 -2.67
C THR A 359 -14.20 -14.16 -4.02
N ASN A 360 -13.96 -13.23 -4.95
CA ASN A 360 -13.29 -13.50 -6.23
C ASN A 360 -11.91 -12.80 -6.28
N TYR A 361 -11.28 -12.60 -5.13
CA TYR A 361 -9.88 -12.20 -5.06
C TYR A 361 -9.02 -13.40 -5.45
N ASP A 362 -8.09 -13.22 -6.38
CA ASP A 362 -7.36 -14.27 -7.07
C ASP A 362 -5.89 -14.42 -6.61
N LYS A 363 -5.48 -13.62 -5.61
CA LYS A 363 -4.16 -13.71 -4.99
C LYS A 363 -4.25 -14.36 -3.61
N ASP A 364 -3.09 -14.72 -3.05
CA ASP A 364 -3.02 -15.34 -1.72
C ASP A 364 -3.45 -14.38 -0.61
N TYR A 365 -4.22 -14.90 0.34
CA TYR A 365 -4.61 -14.22 1.57
C TYR A 365 -4.73 -15.22 2.74
N LYS A 366 -4.48 -14.75 3.95
CA LYS A 366 -4.51 -15.56 5.17
C LYS A 366 -5.84 -15.42 5.90
N ILE A 367 -6.39 -14.21 5.92
CA ILE A 367 -7.67 -13.91 6.58
C ILE A 367 -8.55 -13.18 5.56
N TRP A 368 -9.85 -13.47 5.61
CA TRP A 368 -10.87 -12.79 4.84
C TRP A 368 -11.95 -12.22 5.76
N GLN A 369 -12.01 -10.91 5.87
CA GLN A 369 -13.09 -10.15 6.48
C GLN A 369 -14.24 -10.07 5.46
N PHE A 370 -15.31 -10.81 5.72
CA PHE A 370 -16.37 -10.99 4.74
C PHE A 370 -17.64 -10.17 5.04
N SER A 371 -17.73 -9.58 6.22
CA SER A 371 -18.87 -8.73 6.62
C SER A 371 -18.49 -7.78 7.76
N ASP A 372 -19.05 -6.57 7.72
CA ASP A 372 -19.05 -5.54 8.77
C ASP A 372 -20.34 -5.55 9.61
N LYS A 373 -21.19 -6.56 9.48
CA LYS A 373 -22.54 -6.63 10.07
C LYS A 373 -22.80 -7.95 10.81
N GLY A 374 -21.78 -8.46 11.47
CA GLY A 374 -21.92 -9.67 12.30
C GLY A 374 -22.72 -9.40 13.56
N LEU A 375 -23.50 -10.39 13.98
CA LEU A 375 -24.18 -10.43 15.26
C LEU A 375 -23.63 -11.61 16.06
N VAL A 376 -22.96 -11.33 17.16
CA VAL A 376 -22.27 -12.31 18.02
C VAL A 376 -22.78 -12.17 19.46
N ASP A 377 -23.19 -13.25 20.07
CA ASP A 377 -23.56 -13.23 21.49
C ASP A 377 -22.37 -12.75 22.34
N GLY A 378 -22.64 -11.83 23.26
CA GLY A 378 -21.60 -11.17 24.07
C GLY A 378 -21.12 -9.85 23.54
N ILE A 379 -21.51 -9.45 22.33
CA ILE A 379 -21.21 -8.14 21.72
C ILE A 379 -22.50 -7.36 21.49
N ASN A 380 -22.49 -6.08 21.85
CA ASN A 380 -23.64 -5.22 21.63
C ASN A 380 -23.47 -4.41 20.32
N GLY A 381 -24.28 -4.72 19.32
CA GLY A 381 -24.22 -4.10 17.99
C GLY A 381 -23.52 -4.99 16.96
N PHE A 382 -23.11 -4.37 15.87
CA PHE A 382 -22.39 -5.10 14.80
C PHE A 382 -20.90 -5.24 15.11
N VAL A 383 -20.35 -6.32 14.59
CA VAL A 383 -18.93 -6.63 14.64
C VAL A 383 -18.48 -7.23 13.30
N ASP A 384 -17.25 -7.01 12.94
CA ASP A 384 -16.66 -7.58 11.74
C ASP A 384 -16.46 -9.09 11.87
N LEU A 385 -16.73 -9.82 10.79
CA LEU A 385 -16.64 -11.27 10.73
C LEU A 385 -15.54 -11.71 9.79
N ASP A 386 -14.70 -12.63 10.28
CA ASP A 386 -13.48 -13.07 9.62
C ASP A 386 -13.40 -14.58 9.47
N ILE A 387 -12.74 -15.01 8.39
CA ILE A 387 -12.34 -16.39 8.15
C ILE A 387 -10.81 -16.44 8.06
N LEU A 388 -10.20 -17.19 8.95
CA LEU A 388 -8.78 -17.55 8.91
C LEU A 388 -8.62 -18.88 8.19
N TYR A 389 -7.77 -18.93 7.18
CA TYR A 389 -7.38 -20.15 6.46
C TYR A 389 -6.13 -20.75 7.12
N LYS A 390 -6.16 -22.06 7.42
CA LYS A 390 -5.09 -22.81 8.12
C LYS A 390 -3.86 -23.06 7.26
#